data_c35e7baab2a134e1590814a4853d6a9a
#
_entry.id   c35e7baab2a134e1590814a4853d6a9a
#
_cell.length_a   1.000
_cell.length_b   1.000
_cell.length_c   1.000
_cell.angle_alpha   90.00
_cell.angle_beta   90.00
_cell.angle_gamma   90.00
#
_symmetry.space_group_name_H-M   'P 1'
#
loop_
_entity.id
_entity.type
_entity.pdbx_description
1 polymer ?
#
loop_
_entity_poly.entity_id
_entity_poly.type
_entity_poly.pdbx_seq_one_letter_code
_entity_poly.pdbx_strand_id
1 'polypeptide(L)'
;MVTTIIIYAMAETLRPSTLLPSKRTLTKVTTVDGIELIVEVAAPLNPSKGALLMCHPNPTGGGMMDSHVYKKAANRLPALADLTVVRFNTRGTSSEQGTSTGVYDQTKLEQHDVEAMVKYCLDELKLENLWVVGWSFGTELTLKYAHDSRIKGIILLSPPLMYTKPEELTFWAEDGRPVIALVPEHDEYLSPAAAREKFAGIPQIEIIDGENMKHLWLGEPSVQFVHNEIVKRVVPEKYPLPTEI
;
A
#
# COMPACT_ATOMS: atom_id res chain seq x y z
N MET A 1 -20.06 10.24 -51.39
CA MET A 1 -18.76 9.94 -50.74
C MET A 1 -18.91 10.28 -49.27
N VAL A 2 -18.85 9.29 -48.39
CA VAL A 2 -18.85 9.52 -46.93
C VAL A 2 -17.38 9.50 -46.52
N THR A 3 -16.86 10.65 -46.08
CA THR A 3 -15.49 10.75 -45.56
C THR A 3 -15.53 10.33 -44.08
N THR A 4 -15.03 9.13 -43.78
CA THR A 4 -14.86 8.68 -42.40
C THR A 4 -13.58 9.33 -41.87
N ILE A 5 -13.71 10.26 -40.92
CA ILE A 5 -12.56 10.81 -40.18
C ILE A 5 -12.28 9.84 -39.05
N ILE A 6 -11.20 9.10 -39.14
CA ILE A 6 -10.68 8.29 -38.02
C ILE A 6 -9.80 9.22 -37.18
N ILE A 7 -10.31 9.62 -36.02
CA ILE A 7 -9.52 10.33 -35.00
C ILE A 7 -8.79 9.26 -34.20
N TYR A 8 -7.49 9.14 -34.43
CA TYR A 8 -6.61 8.38 -33.51
C TYR A 8 -6.47 9.21 -32.25
N ALA A 9 -7.06 8.76 -31.15
CA ALA A 9 -6.69 9.27 -29.85
C ALA A 9 -5.21 8.92 -29.65
N MET A 10 -4.34 9.91 -29.53
CA MET A 10 -2.94 9.68 -29.19
C MET A 10 -2.89 9.14 -27.77
N ALA A 11 -2.19 8.03 -27.58
CA ALA A 11 -1.94 7.51 -26.24
C ALA A 11 -1.24 8.58 -25.38
N GLU A 12 -1.78 8.86 -24.21
CA GLU A 12 -1.21 9.85 -23.31
C GLU A 12 -0.38 9.13 -22.22
N THR A 13 0.89 9.48 -22.12
CA THR A 13 1.79 8.93 -21.09
C THR A 13 1.28 9.27 -19.68
N LEU A 14 1.30 8.29 -18.78
CA LEU A 14 0.96 8.49 -17.38
C LEU A 14 1.91 9.51 -16.73
N ARG A 15 1.35 10.66 -16.33
CA ARG A 15 2.09 11.75 -15.66
C ARG A 15 1.93 11.66 -14.15
N PRO A 16 2.82 12.29 -13.35
CA PRO A 16 2.71 12.33 -11.89
C PRO A 16 1.32 12.78 -11.38
N SER A 17 0.65 13.68 -12.10
CA SER A 17 -0.68 14.22 -11.78
C SER A 17 -1.84 13.42 -12.36
N THR A 18 -1.60 12.35 -13.11
CA THR A 18 -2.67 11.57 -13.76
C THR A 18 -3.63 11.01 -12.70
N LEU A 19 -4.90 11.38 -12.86
CA LEU A 19 -6.03 10.91 -12.07
C LEU A 19 -7.00 10.20 -13.01
N LEU A 20 -7.17 8.90 -12.85
CA LEU A 20 -8.07 8.09 -13.63
C LEU A 20 -9.46 7.96 -12.96
N PRO A 21 -10.50 7.64 -13.73
CA PRO A 21 -11.86 7.51 -13.20
C PRO A 21 -11.95 6.43 -12.10
N SER A 22 -12.55 6.79 -10.98
CA SER A 22 -12.81 5.89 -9.84
C SER A 22 -13.94 6.43 -8.97
N LYS A 23 -14.55 5.58 -8.17
CA LYS A 23 -15.49 6.00 -7.12
C LYS A 23 -14.68 6.32 -5.87
N ARG A 24 -14.79 7.57 -5.37
CA ARG A 24 -14.05 8.01 -4.19
C ARG A 24 -14.97 8.34 -3.03
N THR A 25 -14.61 7.86 -1.86
CA THR A 25 -15.30 8.14 -0.61
C THR A 25 -14.29 8.58 0.43
N LEU A 26 -14.47 9.77 0.98
CA LEU A 26 -13.74 10.25 2.15
C LEU A 26 -14.64 10.02 3.37
N THR A 27 -14.09 9.36 4.40
CA THR A 27 -14.83 9.01 5.61
C THR A 27 -13.93 9.02 6.83
N LYS A 28 -14.50 8.69 7.99
CA LYS A 28 -13.77 8.46 9.23
C LYS A 28 -14.06 7.06 9.75
N VAL A 29 -13.05 6.44 10.35
CA VAL A 29 -13.16 5.17 11.08
C VAL A 29 -12.74 5.42 12.52
N THR A 30 -13.56 4.96 13.46
CA THR A 30 -13.27 5.11 14.89
C THR A 30 -12.60 3.84 15.41
N THR A 31 -11.45 4.00 16.05
CA THR A 31 -10.71 2.92 16.70
C THR A 31 -11.36 2.51 18.03
N VAL A 32 -10.96 1.36 18.59
CA VAL A 32 -11.48 0.86 19.87
C VAL A 32 -11.21 1.81 21.05
N ASP A 33 -10.14 2.60 20.96
CA ASP A 33 -9.75 3.61 21.95
C ASP A 33 -10.28 5.03 21.61
N GLY A 34 -11.22 5.13 20.66
CA GLY A 34 -11.96 6.36 20.38
C GLY A 34 -11.26 7.35 19.46
N ILE A 35 -10.18 6.95 18.77
CA ILE A 35 -9.50 7.80 17.79
C ILE A 35 -10.25 7.79 16.47
N GLU A 36 -10.47 8.97 15.87
CA GLU A 36 -11.03 9.11 14.54
C GLU A 36 -9.91 9.16 13.48
N LEU A 37 -9.86 8.16 12.61
CA LEU A 37 -8.93 8.08 11.50
C LEU A 37 -9.56 8.66 10.22
N ILE A 38 -8.82 9.51 9.51
CA ILE A 38 -9.21 9.98 8.17
C ILE A 38 -8.91 8.88 7.16
N VAL A 39 -9.91 8.51 6.37
CA VAL A 39 -9.85 7.38 5.45
C VAL A 39 -10.37 7.77 4.07
N GLU A 40 -9.67 7.41 3.02
CA GLU A 40 -10.17 7.47 1.65
C GLU A 40 -10.26 6.06 1.06
N VAL A 41 -11.38 5.77 0.42
CA VAL A 41 -11.61 4.57 -0.38
C VAL A 41 -11.72 4.98 -1.84
N ALA A 42 -10.81 4.51 -2.68
CA ALA A 42 -10.84 4.66 -4.13
C ALA A 42 -11.19 3.31 -4.76
N ALA A 43 -12.43 3.15 -5.22
CA ALA A 43 -12.94 1.92 -5.80
C ALA A 43 -13.04 2.01 -7.33
N PRO A 44 -12.87 0.90 -8.06
CA PRO A 44 -13.05 0.86 -9.51
C PRO A 44 -14.51 1.14 -9.92
N LEU A 45 -14.71 1.51 -11.17
CA LEU A 45 -16.06 1.60 -11.75
C LEU A 45 -16.63 0.21 -12.06
N ASN A 46 -15.77 -0.75 -12.37
CA ASN A 46 -16.07 -2.17 -12.53
C ASN A 46 -16.14 -2.88 -11.17
N PRO A 47 -16.59 -4.15 -11.10
CA PRO A 47 -16.43 -4.98 -9.90
C PRO A 47 -14.96 -5.08 -9.49
N SER A 48 -14.70 -4.87 -8.19
CA SER A 48 -13.33 -4.97 -7.65
C SER A 48 -12.82 -6.41 -7.72
N LYS A 49 -11.59 -6.60 -8.16
CA LYS A 49 -10.90 -7.90 -8.23
C LYS A 49 -10.01 -8.17 -7.02
N GLY A 50 -9.76 -7.17 -6.22
CA GLY A 50 -8.97 -7.23 -5.00
C GLY A 50 -8.88 -5.87 -4.34
N ALA A 51 -8.30 -5.85 -3.15
CA ALA A 51 -8.23 -4.64 -2.35
C ALA A 51 -6.86 -4.48 -1.68
N LEU A 52 -6.47 -3.22 -1.52
CA LEU A 52 -5.24 -2.81 -0.85
C LEU A 52 -5.59 -1.93 0.35
N LEU A 53 -5.13 -2.29 1.55
CA LEU A 53 -5.08 -1.41 2.71
C LEU A 53 -3.66 -0.88 2.83
N MET A 54 -3.47 0.45 2.78
CA MET A 54 -2.16 1.07 2.69
C MET A 54 -1.78 1.80 3.98
N CYS A 55 -0.73 1.31 4.68
CA CYS A 55 -0.14 1.89 5.88
C CYS A 55 1.04 2.79 5.49
N HIS A 56 0.91 4.10 5.68
CA HIS A 56 1.85 5.12 5.20
C HIS A 56 3.19 5.15 5.94
N PRO A 57 4.25 5.80 5.36
CA PRO A 57 5.54 5.96 6.01
C PRO A 57 5.46 6.87 7.25
N ASN A 58 6.61 7.04 7.93
CA ASN A 58 6.71 7.73 9.22
C ASN A 58 6.08 9.14 9.21
N PRO A 59 5.03 9.38 10.04
CA PRO A 59 4.35 10.67 10.08
C PRO A 59 5.25 11.82 10.55
N THR A 60 6.22 11.56 11.43
CA THR A 60 7.17 12.59 11.89
C THR A 60 8.17 13.01 10.81
N GLY A 61 8.33 12.19 9.77
CA GLY A 61 9.09 12.49 8.56
C GLY A 61 8.23 13.00 7.39
N GLY A 62 6.97 13.38 7.65
CA GLY A 62 6.04 13.84 6.61
C GLY A 62 5.30 12.74 5.87
N GLY A 63 5.36 11.50 6.37
CA GLY A 63 4.55 10.39 5.84
C GLY A 63 3.07 10.56 6.17
N MET A 64 2.21 10.27 5.20
CA MET A 64 0.76 10.39 5.31
C MET A 64 0.07 9.56 4.22
N MET A 65 -1.26 9.44 4.27
CA MET A 65 -2.02 8.74 3.24
C MET A 65 -1.80 9.28 1.81
N ASP A 66 -1.40 10.54 1.68
CA ASP A 66 -1.08 11.19 0.40
C ASP A 66 0.39 11.06 0.00
N SER A 67 1.22 10.31 0.71
CA SER A 67 2.57 9.99 0.26
C SER A 67 2.52 9.44 -1.17
N HIS A 68 3.39 9.94 -2.03
CA HIS A 68 3.22 9.94 -3.50
C HIS A 68 2.96 8.57 -4.13
N VAL A 69 3.57 7.48 -3.65
CA VAL A 69 3.31 6.11 -4.13
C VAL A 69 1.85 5.75 -3.89
N TYR A 70 1.32 6.05 -2.70
CA TYR A 70 -0.04 5.71 -2.30
C TYR A 70 -1.10 6.62 -2.94
N LYS A 71 -0.80 7.93 -3.06
CA LYS A 71 -1.66 8.86 -3.80
C LYS A 71 -1.82 8.42 -5.26
N LYS A 72 -0.71 8.04 -5.91
CA LYS A 72 -0.73 7.54 -7.29
C LYS A 72 -1.40 6.16 -7.41
N ALA A 73 -1.24 5.26 -6.43
CA ALA A 73 -1.96 3.99 -6.40
C ALA A 73 -3.48 4.23 -6.40
N ALA A 74 -3.99 5.08 -5.49
CA ALA A 74 -5.41 5.43 -5.44
C ALA A 74 -5.90 6.16 -6.71
N ASN A 75 -5.02 6.91 -7.38
CA ASN A 75 -5.36 7.63 -8.60
C ASN A 75 -5.41 6.73 -9.84
N ARG A 76 -4.76 5.58 -9.85
CA ARG A 76 -4.51 4.79 -11.06
C ARG A 76 -5.02 3.35 -10.96
N LEU A 77 -4.75 2.64 -9.87
CA LEU A 77 -5.02 1.21 -9.76
C LEU A 77 -6.51 0.84 -9.83
N PRO A 78 -7.45 1.67 -9.34
CA PRO A 78 -8.87 1.36 -9.55
C PRO A 78 -9.24 1.24 -11.03
N ALA A 79 -8.74 2.13 -11.87
CA ALA A 79 -9.04 2.09 -13.31
C ALA A 79 -8.19 1.07 -14.08
N LEU A 80 -6.90 0.94 -13.74
CA LEU A 80 -5.97 0.11 -14.51
C LEU A 80 -6.01 -1.36 -14.13
N ALA A 81 -6.33 -1.66 -12.87
CA ALA A 81 -6.25 -3.02 -12.33
C ALA A 81 -7.52 -3.51 -11.63
N ASP A 82 -8.62 -2.76 -11.68
CA ASP A 82 -9.86 -3.06 -10.97
C ASP A 82 -9.64 -3.30 -9.46
N LEU A 83 -8.70 -2.57 -8.83
CA LEU A 83 -8.39 -2.69 -7.41
C LEU A 83 -9.08 -1.61 -6.58
N THR A 84 -9.65 -2.01 -5.44
CA THR A 84 -10.04 -1.03 -4.41
C THR A 84 -8.82 -0.65 -3.58
N VAL A 85 -8.51 0.65 -3.50
CA VAL A 85 -7.40 1.18 -2.71
C VAL A 85 -7.96 1.93 -1.50
N VAL A 86 -7.63 1.46 -0.31
CA VAL A 86 -8.00 2.08 0.97
C VAL A 86 -6.74 2.69 1.58
N ARG A 87 -6.77 3.99 1.80
CA ARG A 87 -5.67 4.77 2.40
C ARG A 87 -6.19 5.47 3.64
N PHE A 88 -5.37 5.61 4.65
CA PHE A 88 -5.75 6.31 5.87
C PHE A 88 -4.56 7.02 6.50
N ASN A 89 -4.83 8.05 7.28
CA ASN A 89 -3.86 8.64 8.19
C ASN A 89 -3.92 7.90 9.53
N THR A 90 -2.78 7.41 10.02
CA THR A 90 -2.68 6.91 11.39
C THR A 90 -2.95 8.04 12.39
N ARG A 91 -3.16 7.68 13.66
CA ARG A 91 -3.39 8.66 14.75
C ARG A 91 -2.39 9.81 14.73
N GLY A 92 -2.87 11.04 14.94
CA GLY A 92 -2.09 12.25 14.95
C GLY A 92 -1.52 12.71 13.60
N THR A 93 -1.83 12.01 12.50
CA THR A 93 -1.32 12.34 11.16
C THR A 93 -2.28 13.23 10.41
N SER A 94 -1.73 14.22 9.68
CA SER A 94 -2.47 15.17 8.84
C SER A 94 -2.13 14.98 7.36
N SER A 95 -3.14 15.22 6.51
CA SER A 95 -3.02 15.29 5.05
C SER A 95 -3.95 16.36 4.47
N GLU A 96 -4.01 16.48 3.14
CA GLU A 96 -4.98 17.35 2.47
C GLU A 96 -6.44 16.98 2.79
N GLN A 97 -6.72 15.72 3.13
CA GLN A 97 -8.06 15.19 3.45
C GLN A 97 -8.49 15.44 4.89
N GLY A 98 -7.56 15.86 5.76
CA GLY A 98 -7.84 16.16 7.16
C GLY A 98 -6.82 15.54 8.12
N THR A 99 -7.10 15.65 9.41
CA THR A 99 -6.26 15.19 10.50
C THR A 99 -6.95 14.08 11.27
N SER A 100 -6.29 12.93 11.41
CA SER A 100 -6.70 11.89 12.37
C SER A 100 -6.43 12.36 13.80
N THR A 101 -7.34 12.10 14.71
CA THR A 101 -7.16 12.47 16.12
C THR A 101 -6.09 11.62 16.80
N GLY A 102 -5.78 11.90 18.06
CA GLY A 102 -4.75 11.19 18.81
C GLY A 102 -3.33 11.67 18.54
N VAL A 103 -2.36 10.86 18.91
CA VAL A 103 -0.93 11.18 18.86
C VAL A 103 -0.14 9.96 18.40
N TYR A 104 0.87 10.16 17.57
CA TYR A 104 1.85 9.15 17.15
C TYR A 104 2.57 8.54 18.36
N ASP A 105 2.64 7.21 18.43
CA ASP A 105 3.23 6.49 19.58
C ASP A 105 4.23 5.38 19.17
N GLN A 106 4.96 5.59 18.09
CA GLN A 106 6.08 4.73 17.67
C GLN A 106 5.71 3.24 17.56
N THR A 107 4.62 2.95 16.88
CA THR A 107 4.00 1.64 16.62
C THR A 107 3.11 1.07 17.72
N LYS A 108 3.11 1.55 18.95
CA LYS A 108 2.41 0.90 20.06
C LYS A 108 0.89 1.04 19.94
N LEU A 109 0.38 2.27 20.02
CA LEU A 109 -1.05 2.53 19.95
C LEU A 109 -1.60 2.50 18.51
N GLU A 110 -0.73 2.63 17.51
CA GLU A 110 -1.08 2.42 16.10
C GLU A 110 -1.58 1.00 15.80
N GLN A 111 -1.42 0.06 16.75
CA GLN A 111 -2.08 -1.24 16.72
C GLN A 111 -3.59 -1.08 16.50
N HIS A 112 -4.24 -0.23 17.28
CA HIS A 112 -5.68 -0.02 17.20
C HIS A 112 -6.11 0.60 15.87
N ASP A 113 -5.24 1.40 15.24
CA ASP A 113 -5.50 1.98 13.94
C ASP A 113 -5.53 0.89 12.86
N VAL A 114 -4.52 0.01 12.84
CA VAL A 114 -4.45 -1.08 11.85
C VAL A 114 -5.59 -2.07 12.04
N GLU A 115 -5.87 -2.49 13.28
CA GLU A 115 -6.96 -3.40 13.61
C GLU A 115 -8.32 -2.83 13.18
N ALA A 116 -8.58 -1.54 13.48
CA ALA A 116 -9.81 -0.86 13.06
C ALA A 116 -9.93 -0.80 11.54
N MET A 117 -8.84 -0.49 10.83
CA MET A 117 -8.83 -0.40 9.37
C MET A 117 -8.99 -1.75 8.69
N VAL A 118 -8.36 -2.80 9.21
CA VAL A 118 -8.55 -4.17 8.71
C VAL A 118 -10.01 -4.59 8.90
N LYS A 119 -10.58 -4.37 10.08
CA LYS A 119 -12.00 -4.65 10.36
C LYS A 119 -12.92 -3.85 9.44
N TYR A 120 -12.67 -2.56 9.25
CA TYR A 120 -13.44 -1.71 8.33
C TYR A 120 -13.43 -2.26 6.90
N CYS A 121 -12.25 -2.65 6.38
CA CYS A 121 -12.14 -3.25 5.06
C CYS A 121 -12.92 -4.57 4.92
N LEU A 122 -12.80 -5.45 5.91
CA LEU A 122 -13.36 -6.80 5.84
C LEU A 122 -14.83 -6.88 6.27
N ASP A 123 -15.22 -6.14 7.31
CA ASP A 123 -16.53 -6.27 7.93
C ASP A 123 -17.54 -5.23 7.45
N GLU A 124 -17.11 -4.00 7.14
CA GLU A 124 -18.01 -2.94 6.69
C GLU A 124 -18.02 -2.82 5.16
N LEU A 125 -16.84 -2.71 4.55
CA LEU A 125 -16.72 -2.63 3.08
C LEU A 125 -16.88 -3.99 2.39
N LYS A 126 -16.79 -5.12 3.13
CA LYS A 126 -16.87 -6.50 2.60
C LYS A 126 -15.88 -6.75 1.46
N LEU A 127 -14.67 -6.20 1.58
CA LEU A 127 -13.64 -6.36 0.57
C LEU A 127 -13.10 -7.78 0.57
N GLU A 128 -13.06 -8.37 -0.60
CA GLU A 128 -12.44 -9.68 -0.85
C GLU A 128 -11.01 -9.50 -1.39
N ASN A 129 -10.20 -10.57 -1.33
CA ASN A 129 -8.80 -10.56 -1.79
C ASN A 129 -8.04 -9.33 -1.26
N LEU A 130 -8.14 -9.08 0.07
CA LEU A 130 -7.49 -7.95 0.73
C LEU A 130 -6.01 -8.24 0.96
N TRP A 131 -5.15 -7.32 0.52
CA TRP A 131 -3.72 -7.28 0.84
C TRP A 131 -3.40 -6.03 1.65
N VAL A 132 -2.50 -6.15 2.62
CA VAL A 132 -2.02 -4.97 3.37
C VAL A 132 -0.65 -4.56 2.83
N VAL A 133 -0.51 -3.29 2.48
CA VAL A 133 0.71 -2.71 1.93
C VAL A 133 1.28 -1.71 2.94
N GLY A 134 2.42 -2.02 3.52
CA GLY A 134 3.15 -1.09 4.38
C GLY A 134 4.29 -0.41 3.64
N TRP A 135 4.59 0.84 3.97
CA TRP A 135 5.76 1.54 3.46
C TRP A 135 6.58 2.13 4.61
N SER A 136 7.88 1.80 4.68
CA SER A 136 8.78 2.26 5.75
C SER A 136 8.18 1.98 7.14
N PHE A 137 7.88 2.98 7.96
CA PHE A 137 7.16 2.82 9.23
C PHE A 137 5.87 1.99 9.08
N GLY A 138 5.13 2.15 8.00
CA GLY A 138 3.93 1.35 7.71
C GLY A 138 4.22 -0.15 7.58
N THR A 139 5.45 -0.57 7.26
CA THR A 139 5.83 -1.99 7.24
C THR A 139 5.89 -2.58 8.64
N GLU A 140 6.36 -1.79 9.61
CA GLU A 140 6.36 -2.18 11.03
C GLU A 140 4.93 -2.44 11.53
N LEU A 141 4.00 -1.54 11.19
CA LEU A 141 2.58 -1.70 11.53
C LEU A 141 1.97 -2.93 10.88
N THR A 142 2.29 -3.15 9.60
CA THR A 142 1.79 -4.30 8.83
C THR A 142 2.30 -5.61 9.41
N LEU A 143 3.60 -5.73 9.69
CA LEU A 143 4.21 -6.92 10.27
C LEU A 143 3.64 -7.24 11.65
N LYS A 144 3.40 -6.24 12.49
CA LYS A 144 3.00 -6.41 13.88
C LYS A 144 1.50 -6.63 14.07
N TYR A 145 0.65 -6.09 13.18
CA TYR A 145 -0.78 -5.96 13.48
C TYR A 145 -1.74 -6.39 12.37
N ALA A 146 -1.27 -6.67 11.15
CA ALA A 146 -2.14 -7.11 10.06
C ALA A 146 -2.37 -8.64 10.08
N HIS A 147 -2.76 -9.18 11.23
CA HIS A 147 -2.79 -10.62 11.49
C HIS A 147 -4.12 -11.32 11.16
N ASP A 148 -5.18 -10.60 10.76
CA ASP A 148 -6.48 -11.21 10.45
C ASP A 148 -6.32 -12.28 9.34
N SER A 149 -6.81 -13.50 9.60
CA SER A 149 -6.63 -14.66 8.69
C SER A 149 -7.32 -14.50 7.33
N ARG A 150 -8.21 -13.52 7.18
CA ARG A 150 -8.89 -13.19 5.92
C ARG A 150 -8.04 -12.35 4.96
N ILE A 151 -6.97 -11.72 5.46
CA ILE A 151 -5.97 -11.03 4.63
C ILE A 151 -5.24 -12.08 3.79
N LYS A 152 -5.05 -11.83 2.50
CA LYS A 152 -4.40 -12.77 1.56
C LYS A 152 -2.88 -12.78 1.65
N GLY A 153 -2.29 -11.67 2.03
CA GLY A 153 -0.84 -11.51 2.20
C GLY A 153 -0.47 -10.07 2.47
N ILE A 154 0.81 -9.83 2.64
CA ILE A 154 1.35 -8.49 2.89
C ILE A 154 2.43 -8.12 1.88
N ILE A 155 2.53 -6.82 1.60
CA ILE A 155 3.57 -6.24 0.75
C ILE A 155 4.27 -5.14 1.53
N LEU A 156 5.58 -5.24 1.66
CA LEU A 156 6.43 -4.38 2.47
C LEU A 156 7.31 -3.54 1.54
N LEU A 157 7.14 -2.22 1.54
CA LEU A 157 7.94 -1.29 0.76
C LEU A 157 9.02 -0.68 1.65
N SER A 158 10.29 -0.92 1.34
CA SER A 158 11.44 -0.39 2.10
C SER A 158 11.32 -0.67 3.62
N PRO A 159 11.23 -1.92 4.08
CA PRO A 159 11.08 -2.24 5.51
C PRO A 159 12.36 -1.91 6.30
N PRO A 160 12.34 -0.98 7.26
CA PRO A 160 13.54 -0.60 8.00
C PRO A 160 13.83 -1.55 9.17
N LEU A 161 12.83 -2.25 9.70
CA LEU A 161 12.89 -3.12 10.89
C LEU A 161 13.52 -2.41 12.12
N MET A 162 13.06 -1.17 12.38
CA MET A 162 13.51 -0.37 13.52
C MET A 162 12.72 -0.66 14.80
N TYR A 163 11.45 -1.03 14.65
CA TYR A 163 10.52 -1.27 15.76
C TYR A 163 10.04 -2.71 15.84
N THR A 164 10.22 -3.50 14.77
CA THR A 164 9.85 -4.92 14.73
C THR A 164 10.99 -5.77 15.26
N LYS A 165 10.70 -6.57 16.28
CA LYS A 165 11.66 -7.51 16.85
C LYS A 165 11.63 -8.84 16.09
N PRO A 166 12.73 -9.65 16.13
CA PRO A 166 12.77 -10.94 15.45
C PRO A 166 11.64 -11.89 15.85
N GLU A 167 11.25 -11.89 17.12
CA GLU A 167 10.16 -12.75 17.63
C GLU A 167 8.79 -12.35 17.06
N GLU A 168 8.58 -11.10 16.64
CA GLU A 168 7.33 -10.63 16.03
C GLU A 168 7.20 -11.09 14.57
N LEU A 169 8.29 -11.56 13.95
CA LEU A 169 8.26 -12.15 12.62
C LEU A 169 7.77 -13.61 12.62
N THR A 170 7.78 -14.27 13.78
CA THR A 170 7.40 -15.70 13.94
C THR A 170 5.96 -15.94 13.49
N PHE A 171 5.06 -14.99 13.74
CA PHE A 171 3.67 -15.09 13.27
C PHE A 171 3.60 -15.37 11.75
N TRP A 172 4.32 -14.59 10.94
CA TRP A 172 4.28 -14.74 9.47
C TRP A 172 4.94 -16.04 9.00
N ALA A 173 5.99 -16.49 9.70
CA ALA A 173 6.65 -17.77 9.42
C ALA A 173 5.71 -18.97 9.64
N GLU A 174 4.92 -18.94 10.71
CA GLU A 174 3.97 -20.00 11.07
C GLU A 174 2.69 -19.94 10.26
N ASP A 175 2.22 -18.73 9.94
CA ASP A 175 0.99 -18.50 9.18
C ASP A 175 1.10 -18.97 7.72
N GLY A 176 2.25 -18.83 7.09
CA GLY A 176 2.57 -19.31 5.75
C GLY A 176 1.98 -18.48 4.59
N ARG A 177 1.18 -17.43 4.88
CA ARG A 177 0.67 -16.53 3.83
C ARG A 177 1.80 -15.77 3.14
N PRO A 178 1.60 -15.30 1.89
CA PRO A 178 2.61 -14.54 1.15
C PRO A 178 3.08 -13.29 1.91
N VAL A 179 4.38 -13.14 2.02
CA VAL A 179 5.08 -11.94 2.49
C VAL A 179 6.01 -11.49 1.38
N ILE A 180 5.77 -10.30 0.83
CA ILE A 180 6.56 -9.75 -0.26
C ILE A 180 7.27 -8.49 0.25
N ALA A 181 8.59 -8.42 0.13
CA ALA A 181 9.37 -7.25 0.50
C ALA A 181 10.06 -6.65 -0.73
N LEU A 182 9.70 -5.42 -1.08
CA LEU A 182 10.38 -4.63 -2.09
C LEU A 182 11.45 -3.80 -1.37
N VAL A 183 12.71 -4.08 -1.66
CA VAL A 183 13.84 -3.44 -0.99
C VAL A 183 14.68 -2.69 -2.02
N PRO A 184 14.76 -1.35 -1.95
CA PRO A 184 15.59 -0.57 -2.86
C PRO A 184 17.06 -0.93 -2.73
N GLU A 185 17.76 -1.00 -3.87
CA GLU A 185 19.21 -1.27 -3.89
C GLU A 185 20.00 -0.26 -3.05
N HIS A 186 19.57 1.01 -3.09
CA HIS A 186 20.22 2.12 -2.39
C HIS A 186 19.40 2.59 -1.18
N ASP A 187 18.80 1.63 -0.45
CA ASP A 187 18.09 1.94 0.80
C ASP A 187 19.07 2.22 1.92
N GLU A 188 18.95 3.37 2.56
CA GLU A 188 19.81 3.81 3.66
C GLU A 188 19.54 3.11 4.99
N TYR A 189 18.40 2.42 5.15
CA TYR A 189 18.03 1.72 6.37
C TYR A 189 18.34 0.23 6.29
N LEU A 190 18.00 -0.42 5.18
CA LEU A 190 18.15 -1.86 5.03
C LEU A 190 18.43 -2.23 3.57
N SER A 191 19.66 -2.66 3.28
CA SER A 191 20.02 -3.15 1.95
C SER A 191 19.32 -4.49 1.63
N PRO A 192 19.18 -4.86 0.34
CA PRO A 192 18.60 -6.15 -0.04
C PRO A 192 19.31 -7.36 0.59
N ALA A 193 20.63 -7.32 0.72
CA ALA A 193 21.40 -8.39 1.37
C ALA A 193 21.06 -8.51 2.86
N ALA A 194 21.04 -7.38 3.58
CA ALA A 194 20.68 -7.36 4.99
C ALA A 194 19.20 -7.73 5.22
N ALA A 195 18.31 -7.39 4.28
CA ALA A 195 16.91 -7.81 4.34
C ALA A 195 16.80 -9.35 4.27
N ARG A 196 17.53 -10.01 3.37
CA ARG A 196 17.54 -11.47 3.28
C ARG A 196 18.00 -12.13 4.58
N GLU A 197 18.97 -11.56 5.27
CA GLU A 197 19.43 -12.06 6.57
C GLU A 197 18.38 -11.86 7.66
N LYS A 198 17.81 -10.66 7.76
CA LYS A 198 16.83 -10.32 8.82
C LYS A 198 15.51 -11.06 8.67
N PHE A 199 15.08 -11.29 7.45
CA PHE A 199 13.84 -12.02 7.16
C PHE A 199 14.03 -13.52 6.96
N ALA A 200 15.24 -14.07 7.16
CA ALA A 200 15.54 -15.51 6.96
C ALA A 200 14.64 -16.45 7.78
N GLY A 201 14.04 -15.95 8.87
CA GLY A 201 13.07 -16.70 9.67
C GLY A 201 11.69 -16.88 9.04
N ILE A 202 11.40 -16.20 7.93
CA ILE A 202 10.11 -16.31 7.19
C ILE A 202 10.39 -17.09 5.88
N PRO A 203 10.16 -18.41 5.84
CA PRO A 203 10.61 -19.25 4.72
C PRO A 203 9.93 -18.93 3.39
N GLN A 204 8.72 -18.41 3.42
CA GLN A 204 7.94 -18.06 2.21
C GLN A 204 8.12 -16.61 1.74
N ILE A 205 8.99 -15.82 2.37
CA ILE A 205 9.18 -14.42 1.96
C ILE A 205 9.81 -14.33 0.57
N GLU A 206 9.26 -13.46 -0.25
CA GLU A 206 9.87 -13.05 -1.51
C GLU A 206 10.49 -11.66 -1.35
N ILE A 207 11.81 -11.55 -1.50
CA ILE A 207 12.52 -10.27 -1.45
C ILE A 207 12.89 -9.86 -2.87
N ILE A 208 12.43 -8.69 -3.27
CA ILE A 208 12.58 -8.14 -4.62
C ILE A 208 13.43 -6.89 -4.54
N ASP A 209 14.54 -6.90 -5.25
CA ASP A 209 15.47 -5.78 -5.29
C ASP A 209 14.95 -4.69 -6.23
N GLY A 210 14.84 -3.46 -5.73
CA GLY A 210 14.56 -2.28 -6.55
C GLY A 210 15.86 -1.71 -7.11
N GLU A 211 16.27 -2.14 -8.30
CA GLU A 211 17.51 -1.72 -8.95
C GLU A 211 17.56 -0.19 -9.15
N ASN A 212 18.67 0.44 -8.77
CA ASN A 212 18.89 1.90 -8.82
C ASN A 212 17.83 2.74 -8.06
N MET A 213 17.06 2.14 -7.16
CA MET A 213 16.01 2.82 -6.39
C MET A 213 16.49 3.14 -4.98
N LYS A 214 15.80 4.10 -4.34
CA LYS A 214 16.06 4.56 -2.98
C LYS A 214 14.82 4.41 -2.11
N HIS A 215 14.97 4.52 -0.80
CA HIS A 215 13.94 4.33 0.23
C HIS A 215 12.57 4.95 -0.08
N LEU A 216 12.58 6.13 -0.66
CA LEU A 216 11.35 6.88 -0.95
C LEU A 216 10.71 6.57 -2.31
N TRP A 217 11.25 5.67 -3.13
CA TRP A 217 10.68 5.29 -4.43
C TRP A 217 10.38 6.49 -5.34
N LEU A 218 11.31 7.46 -5.40
CA LEU A 218 11.11 8.70 -6.14
C LEU A 218 11.13 8.49 -7.65
N GLY A 219 10.29 9.26 -8.34
CA GLY A 219 10.16 9.24 -9.80
C GLY A 219 9.14 8.22 -10.31
N GLU A 220 8.64 8.43 -11.53
CA GLU A 220 7.64 7.56 -12.16
C GLU A 220 8.14 6.12 -12.38
N PRO A 221 9.39 5.87 -12.77
CA PRO A 221 9.88 4.50 -12.92
C PRO A 221 9.80 3.69 -11.62
N SER A 222 10.16 4.29 -10.47
CA SER A 222 10.08 3.62 -9.17
C SER A 222 8.62 3.37 -8.74
N VAL A 223 7.72 4.33 -8.97
CA VAL A 223 6.30 4.16 -8.70
C VAL A 223 5.70 3.08 -9.58
N GLN A 224 6.02 3.07 -10.87
CA GLN A 224 5.57 2.04 -11.82
C GLN A 224 6.05 0.65 -11.42
N PHE A 225 7.31 0.53 -11.00
CA PHE A 225 7.87 -0.71 -10.47
C PHE A 225 7.05 -1.21 -9.25
N VAL A 226 6.84 -0.36 -8.24
CA VAL A 226 6.06 -0.72 -7.05
C VAL A 226 4.64 -1.14 -7.40
N HIS A 227 3.95 -0.37 -8.25
CA HIS A 227 2.58 -0.69 -8.65
C HIS A 227 2.51 -1.99 -9.46
N ASN A 228 3.47 -2.24 -10.34
CA ASN A 228 3.57 -3.48 -11.08
C ASN A 228 3.78 -4.68 -10.15
N GLU A 229 4.66 -4.58 -9.17
CA GLU A 229 4.90 -5.66 -8.23
C GLU A 229 3.67 -5.94 -7.33
N ILE A 230 2.91 -4.90 -6.95
CA ILE A 230 1.62 -5.06 -6.27
C ILE A 230 0.62 -5.80 -7.19
N VAL A 231 0.40 -5.32 -8.40
CA VAL A 231 -0.59 -5.88 -9.33
C VAL A 231 -0.26 -7.31 -9.70
N LYS A 232 1.02 -7.63 -9.93
CA LYS A 232 1.49 -8.98 -10.21
C LYS A 232 1.10 -10.01 -9.15
N ARG A 233 0.94 -9.60 -7.87
CA ARG A 233 0.54 -10.49 -6.76
C ARG A 233 -0.96 -10.50 -6.51
N VAL A 234 -1.58 -9.34 -6.64
CA VAL A 234 -3.00 -9.19 -6.25
C VAL A 234 -3.94 -9.57 -7.40
N VAL A 235 -3.62 -9.16 -8.63
CA VAL A 235 -4.41 -9.40 -9.86
C VAL A 235 -3.47 -9.63 -11.06
N PRO A 236 -2.79 -10.79 -11.10
CA PRO A 236 -1.72 -11.06 -12.07
C PRO A 236 -2.15 -10.94 -13.53
N GLU A 237 -3.41 -11.10 -13.83
CA GLU A 237 -3.96 -10.93 -15.19
C GLU A 237 -3.96 -9.46 -15.68
N LYS A 238 -3.70 -8.52 -14.79
CA LYS A 238 -3.57 -7.09 -15.09
C LYS A 238 -2.12 -6.62 -15.18
N TYR A 239 -1.16 -7.51 -14.96
CA TYR A 239 0.27 -7.22 -15.09
C TYR A 239 0.75 -7.47 -16.53
N PRO A 240 1.65 -6.63 -17.08
CA PRO A 240 2.09 -5.35 -16.51
C PRO A 240 1.07 -4.22 -16.70
N LEU A 241 1.14 -3.22 -15.83
CA LEU A 241 0.33 -2.02 -15.99
C LEU A 241 0.79 -1.21 -17.21
N PRO A 242 -0.13 -0.60 -17.97
CA PRO A 242 0.23 0.27 -19.07
C PRO A 242 0.99 1.53 -18.57
N THR A 243 1.86 2.05 -19.40
CA THR A 243 2.56 3.34 -19.20
C THR A 243 1.87 4.49 -19.94
N GLU A 244 0.92 4.15 -20.80
CA GLU A 244 0.13 5.07 -21.62
C GLU A 244 -1.36 4.69 -21.53
N ILE A 245 -2.25 5.67 -21.69
CA ILE A 245 -3.71 5.54 -21.64
C ILE A 245 -4.38 6.24 -22.83
#